data_b5706f694a610d6a5b1ee7b4978c9841
#
_entry.id   b5706f694a610d6a5b1ee7b4978c9841
#
_cell.length_a   1.000
_cell.length_b   1.000
_cell.length_c   1.000
_cell.angle_alpha   90.00
_cell.angle_beta   90.00
_cell.angle_gamma   90.00
#
_symmetry.space_group_name_H-M   'P 1'
#
loop_
_entity.id
_entity.type
_entity.pdbx_description
1 polymer ?
#
loop_
_entity_poly.entity_id
_entity_poly.type
_entity_poly.pdbx_seq_one_letter_code
_entity_poly.pdbx_strand_id
1 'polypeptide(L)'
;MKIFDNFLNPIELITLQKWIFDDIFSWVYSSPIVASNRSQKKFQHCFVNQLYHSQESYDSKHIRHPNFETKVIKEKLRPLLNRLSIYSLYRVRTCMYTRTKEPEFHGYHYDLEDYVLDTKEIFTKEQIVSENKKNDLHPVENMKIAIFYLNTNNGQTCLDGERVDAIENRLVCFSNTVRHSSISQTDCDRRIVININYF
;
A
#
# COMPACT_ATOMS: atom_id res chain seq x y z
N MET A 1 -0.49 -3.07 -16.69
CA MET A 1 -1.25 -2.16 -15.84
C MET A 1 -2.69 -2.05 -16.33
N LYS A 2 -3.68 -1.90 -15.41
CA LYS A 2 -5.08 -1.59 -15.71
C LYS A 2 -5.53 -0.43 -14.84
N ILE A 3 -6.26 0.53 -15.43
CA ILE A 3 -6.79 1.70 -14.72
C ILE A 3 -8.32 1.67 -14.85
N PHE A 4 -8.99 1.94 -13.74
CA PHE A 4 -10.45 2.00 -13.65
C PHE A 4 -10.84 3.32 -12.98
N ASP A 5 -11.55 4.18 -13.69
CA ASP A 5 -12.13 5.40 -13.13
C ASP A 5 -13.56 5.13 -12.64
N ASN A 6 -14.01 5.93 -11.64
CA ASN A 6 -15.32 5.78 -11.02
C ASN A 6 -15.58 4.34 -10.52
N PHE A 7 -14.57 3.76 -9.85
CA PHE A 7 -14.54 2.34 -9.48
C PHE A 7 -15.64 1.96 -8.48
N LEU A 8 -15.90 2.81 -7.50
CA LEU A 8 -17.01 2.68 -6.56
C LEU A 8 -18.19 3.55 -6.99
N ASN A 9 -19.41 3.16 -6.63
CA ASN A 9 -20.53 4.08 -6.76
C ASN A 9 -20.40 5.23 -5.73
N PRO A 10 -21.11 6.36 -5.93
CA PRO A 10 -20.96 7.55 -5.07
C PRO A 10 -21.23 7.28 -3.59
N ILE A 11 -22.18 6.45 -3.25
CA ILE A 11 -22.54 6.14 -1.83
C ILE A 11 -21.43 5.32 -1.18
N GLU A 12 -20.88 4.33 -1.86
CA GLU A 12 -19.78 3.49 -1.40
C GLU A 12 -18.52 4.34 -1.18
N LEU A 13 -18.20 5.22 -2.13
CA LEU A 13 -17.06 6.13 -2.04
C LEU A 13 -17.19 7.06 -0.83
N ILE A 14 -18.30 7.77 -0.71
CA ILE A 14 -18.55 8.70 0.39
C ILE A 14 -18.49 7.97 1.74
N THR A 15 -19.02 6.75 1.82
CA THR A 15 -19.00 5.96 3.06
C THR A 15 -17.57 5.60 3.45
N LEU A 16 -16.75 5.22 2.47
CA LEU A 16 -15.34 4.90 2.68
C LEU A 16 -14.52 6.14 3.06
N GLN A 17 -14.74 7.25 2.36
CA GLN A 17 -14.09 8.53 2.66
C GLN A 17 -14.44 9.03 4.07
N LYS A 18 -15.72 9.05 4.45
CA LYS A 18 -16.15 9.47 5.80
C LYS A 18 -15.45 8.67 6.90
N TRP A 19 -15.23 7.38 6.69
CA TRP A 19 -14.55 6.56 7.66
C TRP A 19 -13.05 6.86 7.75
N ILE A 20 -12.35 6.99 6.59
CA ILE A 20 -10.89 7.16 6.57
C ILE A 20 -10.46 8.61 6.85
N PHE A 21 -11.32 9.59 6.50
CA PHE A 21 -11.04 11.01 6.74
C PHE A 21 -11.49 11.49 8.12
N ASP A 22 -12.14 10.61 8.90
CA ASP A 22 -12.57 10.89 10.26
C ASP A 22 -11.37 11.15 11.18
N ASP A 23 -11.51 12.09 12.11
CA ASP A 23 -10.45 12.49 13.04
C ASP A 23 -10.06 11.38 14.02
N ILE A 24 -10.95 10.39 14.23
CA ILE A 24 -10.67 9.21 15.06
C ILE A 24 -9.98 8.07 14.27
N PHE A 25 -9.78 8.20 12.95
CA PHE A 25 -9.07 7.18 12.18
C PHE A 25 -7.60 7.17 12.58
N SER A 26 -7.13 6.02 13.05
CA SER A 26 -5.77 5.89 13.59
C SER A 26 -4.72 5.92 12.47
N TRP A 27 -3.70 6.75 12.64
CA TRP A 27 -2.55 6.85 11.77
C TRP A 27 -1.26 6.60 12.53
N VAL A 28 -0.38 5.78 11.97
CA VAL A 28 0.96 5.50 12.52
C VAL A 28 2.00 6.17 11.64
N TYR A 29 2.91 6.93 12.25
CA TYR A 29 4.03 7.55 11.55
C TYR A 29 4.97 6.49 10.97
N SER A 30 5.35 6.61 9.72
CA SER A 30 6.29 5.74 9.02
C SER A 30 7.36 6.55 8.31
N SER A 31 8.63 6.24 8.56
CA SER A 31 9.79 6.86 7.91
C SER A 31 10.93 5.85 7.83
N PRO A 32 11.57 5.72 6.68
CA PRO A 32 11.27 6.35 5.39
C PRO A 32 10.05 5.73 4.71
N ILE A 33 9.52 6.39 3.68
CA ILE A 33 8.38 5.87 2.90
C ILE A 33 8.73 4.54 2.23
N VAL A 34 9.97 4.42 1.75
CA VAL A 34 10.52 3.20 1.14
C VAL A 34 11.71 2.72 1.96
N ALA A 35 11.63 1.51 2.51
CA ALA A 35 12.64 0.97 3.43
C ALA A 35 14.04 0.86 2.80
N SER A 36 14.14 0.54 1.51
CA SER A 36 15.40 0.48 0.77
C SER A 36 16.14 1.83 0.69
N ASN A 37 15.45 2.95 0.92
CA ASN A 37 16.00 4.30 0.85
C ASN A 37 16.43 4.88 2.22
N ARG A 38 16.53 4.07 3.27
CA ARG A 38 16.91 4.51 4.63
C ARG A 38 18.21 5.34 4.68
N SER A 39 19.12 5.15 3.73
CA SER A 39 20.39 5.87 3.67
C SER A 39 20.35 7.19 2.89
N GLN A 40 19.32 7.46 2.09
CA GLN A 40 19.38 8.51 1.09
C GLN A 40 18.55 9.76 1.37
N LYS A 41 17.44 9.70 2.14
CA LYS A 41 16.61 10.89 2.40
C LYS A 41 16.02 10.88 3.82
N LYS A 42 16.62 11.68 4.68
CA LYS A 42 16.27 11.78 6.11
C LYS A 42 14.85 12.32 6.42
N PHE A 43 14.10 12.82 5.44
CA PHE A 43 12.86 13.57 5.71
C PHE A 43 11.61 13.00 5.02
N GLN A 44 11.72 11.95 4.21
CA GLN A 44 10.56 11.32 3.60
C GLN A 44 9.79 10.51 4.63
N HIS A 45 8.53 10.84 4.84
CA HIS A 45 7.64 10.14 5.76
C HIS A 45 6.22 10.07 5.21
N CYS A 46 5.46 9.14 5.71
CA CYS A 46 4.02 9.05 5.51
C CYS A 46 3.35 8.56 6.79
N PHE A 47 2.05 8.56 6.80
CA PHE A 47 1.26 7.94 7.85
C PHE A 47 0.55 6.72 7.27
N VAL A 48 0.54 5.63 8.02
CA VAL A 48 -0.05 4.38 7.58
C VAL A 48 -1.03 3.83 8.60
N ASN A 49 -2.02 3.09 8.10
CA ASN A 49 -2.81 2.19 8.93
C ASN A 49 -2.91 0.84 8.21
N GLN A 50 -2.43 -0.21 8.86
CA GLN A 50 -2.53 -1.56 8.33
C GLN A 50 -3.89 -2.15 8.70
N LEU A 51 -4.79 -2.19 7.74
CA LEU A 51 -6.15 -2.67 7.93
C LEU A 51 -6.26 -4.18 7.92
N TYR A 52 -5.35 -4.85 7.21
CA TYR A 52 -5.29 -6.32 7.14
C TYR A 52 -3.90 -6.80 6.76
N HIS A 53 -3.50 -7.96 7.32
CA HIS A 53 -2.33 -8.73 6.91
C HIS A 53 -2.59 -10.22 7.12
N SER A 54 -2.32 -11.06 6.10
CA SER A 54 -2.63 -12.50 6.14
C SER A 54 -1.71 -13.30 7.07
N GLN A 55 -0.49 -12.81 7.30
CA GLN A 55 0.39 -13.37 8.29
C GLN A 55 0.15 -12.64 9.61
N GLU A 56 -0.32 -13.36 10.63
CA GLU A 56 -0.12 -12.91 12.00
C GLU A 56 1.39 -12.87 12.20
N SER A 57 1.94 -11.66 12.16
CA SER A 57 3.37 -11.49 12.31
C SER A 57 3.80 -12.03 13.66
N TYR A 58 4.68 -13.01 13.66
CA TYR A 58 5.36 -13.54 14.86
C TYR A 58 6.28 -12.50 15.50
N ASP A 59 6.27 -11.27 15.02
CA ASP A 59 7.10 -10.21 15.55
C ASP A 59 6.37 -9.45 16.66
N SER A 60 6.75 -9.80 17.89
CA SER A 60 6.24 -9.22 19.13
C SER A 60 6.57 -7.74 19.35
N LYS A 61 7.27 -7.09 18.44
CA LYS A 61 7.70 -5.70 18.55
C LYS A 61 6.82 -4.69 17.80
N HIS A 62 5.97 -5.14 16.89
CA HIS A 62 5.04 -4.27 16.19
C HIS A 62 3.66 -4.32 16.86
N ILE A 63 3.13 -3.15 17.14
CA ILE A 63 1.85 -2.92 17.80
C ILE A 63 0.79 -3.81 17.14
N ARG A 64 0.36 -4.84 17.86
CA ARG A 64 -0.81 -5.64 17.49
C ARG A 64 -2.02 -4.71 17.49
N HIS A 65 -2.52 -4.37 16.33
CA HIS A 65 -3.88 -3.88 16.24
C HIS A 65 -4.81 -5.07 16.55
N PRO A 66 -5.53 -5.08 17.68
CA PRO A 66 -6.33 -6.23 18.04
C PRO A 66 -7.46 -6.40 17.03
N ASN A 67 -7.67 -7.60 16.50
CA ASN A 67 -8.90 -8.15 15.86
C ASN A 67 -9.91 -7.18 15.17
N PHE A 68 -9.52 -5.95 14.95
CA PHE A 68 -10.27 -4.92 14.23
C PHE A 68 -10.47 -5.30 12.77
N GLU A 69 -9.59 -6.13 12.28
CA GLU A 69 -9.33 -6.40 10.89
C GLU A 69 -10.51 -7.08 10.17
N THR A 70 -11.10 -8.10 10.74
CA THR A 70 -12.12 -8.87 10.03
C THR A 70 -13.47 -8.15 9.94
N LYS A 71 -13.88 -7.40 10.97
CA LYS A 71 -15.14 -6.66 10.95
C LYS A 71 -15.04 -5.44 10.05
N VAL A 72 -13.94 -4.68 10.17
CA VAL A 72 -13.66 -3.49 9.34
C VAL A 72 -13.58 -3.87 7.86
N ILE A 73 -12.87 -4.95 7.52
CA ILE A 73 -12.79 -5.42 6.14
C ILE A 73 -14.16 -5.81 5.61
N LYS A 74 -14.92 -6.59 6.39
CA LYS A 74 -16.25 -7.04 5.98
C LYS A 74 -17.24 -5.89 5.80
N GLU A 75 -17.17 -4.87 6.63
CA GLU A 75 -18.17 -3.79 6.65
C GLU A 75 -17.77 -2.59 5.78
N LYS A 76 -16.50 -2.17 5.81
CA LYS A 76 -16.05 -0.93 5.19
C LYS A 76 -15.37 -1.13 3.83
N LEU A 77 -14.57 -2.18 3.69
CA LEU A 77 -13.82 -2.45 2.47
C LEU A 77 -14.50 -3.41 1.51
N ARG A 78 -15.57 -4.10 1.93
CA ARG A 78 -16.29 -5.07 1.09
C ARG A 78 -16.62 -4.53 -0.31
N PRO A 79 -17.18 -3.31 -0.49
CA PRO A 79 -17.50 -2.82 -1.83
C PRO A 79 -16.28 -2.73 -2.73
N LEU A 80 -15.15 -2.29 -2.18
CA LEU A 80 -13.88 -2.19 -2.90
C LEU A 80 -13.32 -3.58 -3.24
N LEU A 81 -13.27 -4.48 -2.26
CA LEU A 81 -12.67 -5.80 -2.42
C LEU A 81 -13.50 -6.74 -3.32
N ASN A 82 -14.84 -6.67 -3.26
CA ASN A 82 -15.71 -7.51 -4.08
C ASN A 82 -15.61 -7.24 -5.59
N ARG A 83 -15.16 -6.03 -5.99
CA ARG A 83 -14.94 -5.69 -7.39
C ARG A 83 -13.58 -6.13 -7.91
N LEU A 84 -12.67 -6.46 -7.02
CA LEU A 84 -11.40 -7.08 -7.34
C LEU A 84 -11.60 -8.60 -7.31
N SER A 85 -11.26 -9.31 -8.37
CA SER A 85 -11.29 -10.78 -8.40
C SER A 85 -10.18 -11.33 -7.49
N ILE A 86 -10.38 -11.23 -6.18
CA ILE A 86 -9.42 -11.64 -5.16
C ILE A 86 -9.65 -13.11 -4.83
N TYR A 87 -8.63 -13.93 -5.06
CA TYR A 87 -8.61 -15.31 -4.60
C TYR A 87 -8.15 -15.39 -3.13
N SER A 88 -7.09 -14.66 -2.80
CA SER A 88 -6.55 -14.55 -1.44
C SER A 88 -6.06 -13.14 -1.18
N LEU A 89 -6.51 -12.55 -0.07
CA LEU A 89 -6.09 -11.22 0.36
C LEU A 89 -4.81 -11.36 1.19
N TYR A 90 -3.76 -10.64 0.79
CA TYR A 90 -2.49 -10.66 1.53
C TYR A 90 -2.38 -9.48 2.50
N ARG A 91 -2.54 -8.24 2.02
CA ARG A 91 -2.41 -7.03 2.83
C ARG A 91 -3.35 -5.93 2.34
N VAL A 92 -3.92 -5.17 3.25
CA VAL A 92 -4.59 -3.89 2.98
C VAL A 92 -4.02 -2.83 3.89
N ARG A 93 -3.50 -1.76 3.30
CA ARG A 93 -2.90 -0.64 4.02
C ARG A 93 -3.43 0.68 3.46
N THR A 94 -3.87 1.59 4.33
CA THR A 94 -4.04 2.99 3.96
C THR A 94 -2.72 3.72 4.12
N CYS A 95 -2.41 4.61 3.18
CA CYS A 95 -1.25 5.48 3.24
C CYS A 95 -1.70 6.93 3.06
N MET A 96 -1.28 7.81 3.97
CA MET A 96 -1.48 9.24 3.89
C MET A 96 -0.14 9.95 3.73
N TYR A 97 0.02 10.66 2.64
CA TYR A 97 1.17 11.51 2.34
C TYR A 97 0.81 12.96 2.63
N THR A 98 1.68 13.66 3.35
CA THR A 98 1.54 15.10 3.61
C THR A 98 2.04 15.92 2.42
N ARG A 99 1.52 17.13 2.29
CA ARG A 99 1.95 18.09 1.26
C ARG A 99 3.45 18.39 1.38
N THR A 100 4.13 18.41 0.25
CA THR A 100 5.52 18.89 0.14
C THR A 100 5.58 20.22 -0.61
N LYS A 101 6.66 20.97 -0.45
CA LYS A 101 6.85 22.25 -1.15
C LYS A 101 7.02 22.04 -2.65
N GLU A 102 7.76 21.02 -3.03
CA GLU A 102 8.03 20.60 -4.40
C GLU A 102 7.70 19.11 -4.55
N PRO A 103 7.36 18.62 -5.75
CA PRO A 103 7.13 17.21 -5.96
C PRO A 103 8.35 16.36 -5.60
N GLU A 104 8.18 15.42 -4.68
CA GLU A 104 9.25 14.52 -4.24
C GLU A 104 9.00 13.10 -4.75
N PHE A 105 9.98 12.53 -5.42
CA PHE A 105 9.99 11.13 -5.83
C PHE A 105 10.49 10.26 -4.68
N HIS A 106 9.71 9.25 -4.26
CA HIS A 106 10.00 8.45 -3.07
C HIS A 106 10.90 7.24 -3.33
N GLY A 107 11.24 6.96 -4.59
CA GLY A 107 12.09 5.85 -5.00
C GLY A 107 11.30 4.60 -5.40
N TYR A 108 11.81 3.88 -6.41
CA TYR A 108 11.22 2.62 -6.87
C TYR A 108 11.44 1.49 -5.87
N HIS A 109 10.43 0.67 -5.67
CA HIS A 109 10.45 -0.52 -4.82
C HIS A 109 9.47 -1.58 -5.33
N TYR A 110 9.56 -2.77 -4.76
CA TYR A 110 8.54 -3.81 -4.79
C TYR A 110 7.92 -3.93 -3.40
N ASP A 111 6.62 -4.18 -3.30
CA ASP A 111 5.95 -4.26 -1.99
C ASP A 111 6.49 -5.38 -1.09
N LEU A 112 7.06 -6.43 -1.67
CA LEU A 112 7.70 -7.51 -0.92
C LEU A 112 9.15 -7.25 -0.50
N GLU A 113 9.81 -6.24 -1.02
CA GLU A 113 11.15 -5.86 -0.53
C GLU A 113 11.13 -5.50 0.96
N ASP A 114 10.08 -4.84 1.42
CA ASP A 114 9.90 -4.49 2.83
C ASP A 114 9.78 -5.73 3.71
N TYR A 115 9.07 -6.76 3.24
CA TYR A 115 8.90 -8.03 3.95
C TYR A 115 10.22 -8.82 4.03
N VAL A 116 10.97 -8.91 2.93
CA VAL A 116 12.28 -9.57 2.89
C VAL A 116 13.30 -8.85 3.78
N LEU A 117 13.22 -7.53 3.92
CA LEU A 117 14.11 -6.76 4.79
C LEU A 117 13.79 -6.94 6.27
N ASP A 118 12.53 -7.05 6.65
CA ASP A 118 12.11 -7.30 8.03
C ASP A 118 12.48 -8.72 8.51
N THR A 119 12.50 -9.70 7.59
CA THR A 119 12.97 -11.07 7.90
C THR A 119 14.49 -11.19 7.90
N LYS A 120 15.24 -10.20 7.35
CA LYS A 120 16.71 -10.22 7.27
C LYS A 120 17.43 -10.07 8.59
N GLU A 121 16.80 -9.76 9.68
CA GLU A 121 17.42 -9.90 11.00
C GLU A 121 17.72 -11.37 11.36
N ILE A 122 17.18 -12.35 10.59
CA ILE A 122 17.31 -13.79 10.87
C ILE A 122 18.06 -14.55 9.76
N PHE A 123 18.04 -14.08 8.50
CA PHE A 123 18.62 -14.83 7.37
C PHE A 123 19.49 -13.95 6.45
N THR A 124 20.58 -14.50 5.91
CA THR A 124 21.39 -13.83 4.88
C THR A 124 20.67 -13.84 3.52
N LYS A 125 21.06 -12.92 2.60
CA LYS A 125 20.51 -12.88 1.23
C LYS A 125 20.58 -14.24 0.53
N GLU A 126 21.68 -14.95 0.72
CA GLU A 126 21.94 -16.27 0.13
C GLU A 126 21.01 -17.34 0.71
N GLN A 127 20.72 -17.29 2.01
CA GLN A 127 19.80 -18.23 2.67
C GLN A 127 18.35 -18.03 2.21
N ILE A 128 17.90 -16.78 2.09
CA ILE A 128 16.56 -16.44 1.59
C ILE A 128 16.41 -16.92 0.13
N VAL A 129 17.40 -16.65 -0.73
CA VAL A 129 17.39 -17.11 -2.12
C VAL A 129 17.43 -18.64 -2.23
N SER A 130 18.16 -19.32 -1.34
CA SER A 130 18.25 -20.78 -1.35
C SER A 130 16.99 -21.47 -0.81
N GLU A 131 16.31 -20.90 0.18
CA GLU A 131 15.04 -21.42 0.69
C GLU A 131 13.87 -21.15 -0.27
N ASN A 132 13.83 -19.97 -0.87
CA ASN A 132 12.83 -19.65 -1.90
C ASN A 132 12.99 -20.52 -3.16
N LYS A 133 14.21 -21.00 -3.48
CA LYS A 133 14.42 -21.97 -4.55
C LYS A 133 14.00 -23.40 -4.19
N LYS A 134 13.93 -23.76 -2.90
CA LYS A 134 13.52 -25.10 -2.45
C LYS A 134 12.01 -25.29 -2.38
N ASN A 135 11.27 -24.22 -2.14
CA ASN A 135 9.82 -24.25 -2.18
C ASN A 135 9.41 -23.64 -3.52
N ASP A 136 8.94 -24.42 -4.48
CA ASP A 136 8.45 -24.03 -5.81
C ASP A 136 7.26 -23.01 -5.78
N LEU A 137 7.12 -22.28 -4.70
CA LEU A 137 6.16 -21.23 -4.44
C LEU A 137 6.91 -19.90 -4.34
N HIS A 138 7.09 -19.22 -5.48
CA HIS A 138 7.36 -17.80 -5.49
C HIS A 138 6.02 -17.04 -5.41
N PRO A 139 5.50 -16.71 -4.21
CA PRO A 139 4.23 -15.98 -4.08
C PRO A 139 4.29 -14.61 -4.74
N VAL A 140 5.48 -14.12 -5.07
CA VAL A 140 5.75 -12.81 -5.63
C VAL A 140 5.22 -12.66 -7.06
N GLU A 141 5.38 -13.66 -7.91
CA GLU A 141 5.05 -13.54 -9.33
C GLU A 141 3.55 -13.48 -9.61
N ASN A 142 2.75 -14.14 -8.79
CA ASN A 142 1.29 -14.18 -8.94
C ASN A 142 0.56 -13.10 -8.14
N MET A 143 1.27 -12.35 -7.29
CA MET A 143 0.66 -11.30 -6.50
C MET A 143 0.37 -10.07 -7.34
N LYS A 144 -0.82 -9.51 -7.14
CA LYS A 144 -1.27 -8.25 -7.73
C LYS A 144 -1.30 -7.16 -6.68
N ILE A 145 -1.08 -5.95 -7.14
CA ILE A 145 -1.21 -4.73 -6.35
C ILE A 145 -2.37 -3.92 -6.94
N ALA A 146 -3.25 -3.45 -6.07
CA ALA A 146 -4.25 -2.45 -6.43
C ALA A 146 -4.07 -1.21 -5.54
N ILE A 147 -4.00 -0.03 -6.15
CA ILE A 147 -3.95 1.25 -5.46
C ILE A 147 -5.23 2.01 -5.77
N PHE A 148 -6.02 2.29 -4.73
CA PHE A 148 -7.26 3.06 -4.83
C PHE A 148 -7.05 4.46 -4.26
N TYR A 149 -7.39 5.48 -5.04
CA TYR A 149 -7.20 6.88 -4.67
C TYR A 149 -8.48 7.45 -4.04
N LEU A 150 -8.35 7.97 -2.81
CA LEU A 150 -9.48 8.52 -2.05
C LEU A 150 -9.73 9.99 -2.29
N ASN A 151 -8.78 10.70 -2.91
CA ASN A 151 -8.94 12.11 -3.27
C ASN A 151 -8.08 12.47 -4.47
N THR A 152 -8.55 13.47 -5.23
CA THR A 152 -7.80 14.03 -6.37
C THR A 152 -6.74 15.00 -5.87
N ASN A 153 -5.55 14.90 -6.46
CA ASN A 153 -4.42 15.80 -6.23
C ASN A 153 -3.38 15.64 -7.36
N ASN A 154 -2.37 16.54 -7.39
CA ASN A 154 -1.30 16.49 -8.39
C ASN A 154 -0.17 15.49 -8.10
N GLY A 155 -0.27 14.73 -7.02
CA GLY A 155 0.63 13.61 -6.75
C GLY A 155 0.38 12.45 -7.71
N GLN A 156 1.38 11.59 -7.91
CA GLN A 156 1.32 10.52 -8.91
C GLN A 156 1.82 9.18 -8.35
N THR A 157 1.41 8.10 -8.97
CA THR A 157 2.05 6.78 -8.86
C THR A 157 2.86 6.51 -10.13
N CYS A 158 4.13 6.14 -9.97
CA CYS A 158 5.02 5.75 -11.06
C CYS A 158 5.13 4.24 -11.13
N LEU A 159 5.02 3.68 -12.33
CA LEU A 159 5.08 2.24 -12.63
C LEU A 159 6.06 2.03 -13.77
N ASP A 160 7.31 1.63 -13.49
CA ASP A 160 8.36 1.44 -14.49
C ASP A 160 8.48 2.57 -15.54
N GLY A 161 8.34 3.82 -15.10
CA GLY A 161 8.42 5.03 -15.94
C GLY A 161 7.08 5.58 -16.41
N GLU A 162 6.01 4.81 -16.39
CA GLU A 162 4.65 5.33 -16.62
C GLU A 162 4.13 6.06 -15.37
N ARG A 163 3.33 7.09 -15.55
CA ARG A 163 2.76 7.88 -14.45
C ARG A 163 1.25 7.78 -14.44
N VAL A 164 0.70 7.58 -13.25
CA VAL A 164 -0.74 7.55 -13.00
C VAL A 164 -1.10 8.69 -12.05
N ASP A 165 -1.96 9.59 -12.51
CA ASP A 165 -2.46 10.71 -11.72
C ASP A 165 -3.38 10.23 -10.59
N ALA A 166 -3.25 10.87 -9.43
CA ALA A 166 -4.12 10.62 -8.29
C ALA A 166 -5.48 11.30 -8.50
N ILE A 167 -6.40 10.57 -9.07
CA ILE A 167 -7.80 10.99 -9.28
C ILE A 167 -8.70 10.24 -8.30
N GLU A 168 -9.57 10.96 -7.62
CA GLU A 168 -10.56 10.38 -6.71
C GLU A 168 -11.36 9.27 -7.40
N ASN A 169 -11.61 8.18 -6.66
CA ASN A 169 -12.33 7.01 -7.16
C ASN A 169 -11.67 6.29 -8.35
N ARG A 170 -10.38 6.51 -8.57
CA ARG A 170 -9.56 5.73 -9.52
C ARG A 170 -8.94 4.54 -8.80
N LEU A 171 -8.93 3.40 -9.48
CA LEU A 171 -8.17 2.22 -9.09
C LEU A 171 -7.14 1.91 -10.16
N VAL A 172 -5.89 1.65 -9.78
CA VAL A 172 -4.86 1.10 -10.66
C VAL A 172 -4.44 -0.27 -10.17
N CYS A 173 -4.39 -1.25 -11.09
CA CYS A 173 -3.97 -2.63 -10.81
C CYS A 173 -2.77 -3.01 -11.66
N PHE A 174 -1.78 -3.67 -11.05
CA PHE A 174 -0.57 -4.15 -11.72
C PHE A 174 0.01 -5.38 -11.00
N SER A 175 0.96 -6.06 -11.66
CA SER A 175 1.69 -7.18 -11.04
C SER A 175 2.66 -6.66 -9.99
N ASN A 176 2.85 -7.40 -8.89
CA ASN A 176 3.90 -7.12 -7.91
C ASN A 176 5.33 -7.16 -8.50
N THR A 177 5.49 -7.74 -9.68
CA THR A 177 6.78 -7.73 -10.41
C THR A 177 7.11 -6.38 -11.07
N VAL A 178 6.16 -5.43 -11.10
CA VAL A 178 6.36 -4.08 -11.60
C VAL A 178 6.88 -3.17 -10.48
N ARG A 179 8.04 -2.57 -10.68
CA ARG A 179 8.57 -1.58 -9.74
C ARG A 179 7.68 -0.35 -9.73
N HIS A 180 7.38 0.11 -8.55
CA HIS A 180 6.53 1.29 -8.39
C HIS A 180 7.06 2.27 -7.37
N SER A 181 6.59 3.49 -7.45
CA SER A 181 6.93 4.59 -6.56
C SER A 181 5.77 5.56 -6.47
N SER A 182 5.83 6.49 -5.53
CA SER A 182 4.94 7.64 -5.47
C SER A 182 5.71 8.94 -5.63
N ILE A 183 5.03 9.96 -6.18
CA ILE A 183 5.44 11.36 -6.18
C ILE A 183 4.48 12.10 -5.27
N SER A 184 5.03 12.88 -4.33
CA SER A 184 4.22 13.68 -3.41
C SER A 184 3.38 14.74 -4.12
N GLN A 185 2.28 15.13 -3.50
CA GLN A 185 1.43 16.23 -3.94
C GLN A 185 1.91 17.57 -3.36
N THR A 186 1.57 18.66 -4.06
CA THR A 186 1.89 20.03 -3.64
C THR A 186 0.64 20.92 -3.55
N ASP A 187 -0.50 20.47 -4.03
CA ASP A 187 -1.76 21.22 -4.20
C ASP A 187 -2.80 20.97 -3.12
N CYS A 188 -2.62 19.94 -2.28
CA CYS A 188 -3.52 19.66 -1.17
C CYS A 188 -2.75 19.14 0.06
N ASP A 189 -3.33 19.26 1.25
CA ASP A 189 -2.64 18.96 2.51
C ASP A 189 -2.36 17.47 2.69
N ARG A 190 -3.21 16.60 2.13
CA ARG A 190 -3.07 15.15 2.27
C ARG A 190 -3.46 14.42 0.98
N ARG A 191 -2.68 13.43 0.59
CA ARG A 191 -3.01 12.43 -0.42
C ARG A 191 -3.22 11.11 0.30
N ILE A 192 -4.39 10.50 0.11
CA ILE A 192 -4.71 9.24 0.76
C ILE A 192 -5.00 8.17 -0.29
N VAL A 193 -4.35 7.03 -0.13
CA VAL A 193 -4.54 5.85 -0.97
C VAL A 193 -4.78 4.61 -0.12
N ILE A 194 -5.48 3.63 -0.68
CA ILE A 194 -5.56 2.27 -0.14
C ILE A 194 -4.73 1.37 -1.04
N ASN A 195 -3.68 0.77 -0.48
CA ASN A 195 -2.85 -0.21 -1.15
C ASN A 195 -3.33 -1.62 -0.76
N ILE A 196 -3.62 -2.46 -1.75
CA ILE A 196 -4.16 -3.80 -1.61
C ILE A 196 -3.24 -4.77 -2.33
N ASN A 197 -2.69 -5.73 -1.58
CA ASN A 197 -1.90 -6.83 -2.12
C ASN A 197 -2.74 -8.11 -2.07
N TYR A 198 -2.84 -8.83 -3.19
CA TYR A 198 -3.74 -9.99 -3.31
C TYR A 198 -3.32 -10.96 -4.42
N PHE A 199 -3.87 -12.17 -4.37
CA PHE A 199 -3.71 -13.21 -5.37
C PHE A 199 -5.02 -13.49 -6.12
#